data_0301045a4b36b3419b0cf7ae9f99dfe2
#
_entry.id   0301045a4b36b3419b0cf7ae9f99dfe2
#
_cell.length_a   1.000
_cell.length_b   1.000
_cell.length_c   1.000
_cell.angle_alpha   90.00
_cell.angle_beta   90.00
_cell.angle_gamma   90.00
#
_symmetry.space_group_name_H-M   'P 1'
#
loop_
_entity.id
_entity.type
_entity.pdbx_description
1 polymer ?
#
loop_
_entity_poly.entity_id
_entity_poly.type
_entity_poly.pdbx_seq_one_letter_code
_entity_poly.pdbx_strand_id
1 'polypeptide(L)'
;MSPATTSVTEREHAAVSSSNAPSRVTLHLGHLPSKKNITAPWPRTPTRVDPNNPPWPAYRGYHEYSFAHATMQSRLPTILGKAIEDATRTLNTESSEERVVDLAQCIDRMGELMNDLSGNAKLRPIVDDDEADVALWNKEIAKYFQGKDFMNAPWLFAEAYKYRRLHECFSVSKFWRDYDVFYRQKCDTFSRSTDAVFELSLRFADPFKISEALSPEEKLEAERLMFLELTQVCLWGNATDLSLLINMSEDQIKALQSTGGDSLAATEKNILGNDIGRLWEHVKMLREKTGGRIDFVLDNAGFELYCDCVYADFLLQSGLANQIRFHGKRYPWFVSDVTKKDWEWLLNIMVYGQLFPNASDAEMESLRRLGARWKQYEKEGKWVYEQHPFWCAGYTYWDLHSEAPDLFLHISRSDLVIFKGDLNHRKLTYDCAAPASTPFDVAIGPMASSAGAPVIASLRTIKSDVVVGLGSQGDDIAEKLDKEEPGWKISGKYAVVLLSDGRPGEKVRFA
;
A
#
# COMPACT_ATOMS: atom_id res chain seq x y z
N MET A 1 -47.31 -35.17 -55.56
CA MET A 1 -46.01 -35.86 -55.52
C MET A 1 -45.17 -35.15 -54.46
N SER A 2 -45.08 -35.76 -53.35
CA SER A 2 -44.38 -35.25 -52.16
C SER A 2 -42.88 -35.43 -52.32
N PRO A 3 -42.05 -34.55 -51.76
CA PRO A 3 -40.69 -34.93 -51.44
C PRO A 3 -40.48 -35.05 -49.94
N ALA A 4 -39.61 -35.95 -49.62
CA ALA A 4 -39.27 -36.51 -48.36
C ALA A 4 -38.67 -35.51 -47.34
N THR A 5 -39.09 -35.67 -46.12
CA THR A 5 -38.55 -35.09 -44.90
C THR A 5 -37.21 -35.75 -44.54
N THR A 6 -36.15 -34.98 -44.42
CA THR A 6 -34.90 -35.43 -43.82
C THR A 6 -34.81 -34.85 -42.43
N SER A 7 -34.71 -35.71 -41.47
CA SER A 7 -34.52 -35.44 -40.03
C SER A 7 -33.15 -34.80 -39.77
N VAL A 8 -33.16 -33.67 -39.06
CA VAL A 8 -31.97 -33.06 -38.50
C VAL A 8 -31.78 -33.66 -37.11
N THR A 9 -30.67 -34.34 -36.91
CA THR A 9 -30.19 -34.86 -35.63
C THR A 9 -29.76 -33.73 -34.72
N GLU A 10 -30.37 -33.69 -33.56
CA GLU A 10 -29.94 -32.89 -32.41
C GLU A 10 -28.48 -33.26 -32.03
N ARG A 11 -27.59 -32.29 -32.10
CA ARG A 11 -26.28 -32.37 -31.45
C ARG A 11 -26.42 -31.82 -30.06
N GLU A 12 -26.28 -32.67 -29.07
CA GLU A 12 -26.11 -32.35 -27.67
C GLU A 12 -24.93 -31.36 -27.51
N HIS A 13 -25.23 -30.14 -27.00
CA HIS A 13 -24.24 -29.24 -26.44
C HIS A 13 -23.84 -29.77 -25.07
N ALA A 14 -22.69 -30.45 -25.00
CA ALA A 14 -22.04 -30.73 -23.75
C ALA A 14 -21.60 -29.40 -23.12
N ALA A 15 -22.28 -29.06 -22.05
CA ALA A 15 -21.86 -27.93 -21.18
C ALA A 15 -20.54 -28.32 -20.52
N VAL A 16 -19.45 -27.68 -20.97
CA VAL A 16 -18.17 -27.72 -20.26
C VAL A 16 -18.31 -26.84 -19.03
N SER A 17 -18.58 -27.49 -17.90
CA SER A 17 -18.49 -26.83 -16.59
C SER A 17 -17.03 -26.57 -16.28
N SER A 18 -16.55 -25.34 -16.51
CA SER A 18 -15.27 -24.88 -16.02
C SER A 18 -15.36 -24.56 -14.53
N SER A 19 -15.30 -25.59 -13.69
CA SER A 19 -15.02 -25.44 -12.27
C SER A 19 -13.51 -25.37 -12.06
N ASN A 20 -12.91 -24.26 -12.39
CA ASN A 20 -11.58 -23.88 -11.87
C ASN A 20 -11.77 -23.02 -10.61
N ALA A 21 -12.27 -23.65 -9.55
CA ALA A 21 -11.98 -23.19 -8.20
C ALA A 21 -10.47 -23.39 -7.98
N PRO A 22 -9.73 -22.39 -7.45
CA PRO A 22 -8.33 -22.58 -7.12
C PRO A 22 -8.24 -23.76 -6.13
N SER A 23 -7.43 -24.75 -6.47
CA SER A 23 -7.13 -25.89 -5.62
C SER A 23 -6.75 -25.38 -4.23
N ARG A 24 -7.46 -25.86 -3.20
CA ARG A 24 -7.14 -25.58 -1.80
C ARG A 24 -5.69 -26.00 -1.56
N VAL A 25 -4.79 -25.02 -1.48
CA VAL A 25 -3.43 -25.23 -1.00
C VAL A 25 -3.56 -25.49 0.49
N THR A 26 -3.49 -26.74 0.88
CA THR A 26 -3.39 -27.12 2.30
C THR A 26 -1.97 -26.74 2.72
N LEU A 27 -1.83 -25.59 3.36
CA LEU A 27 -0.56 -25.15 3.93
C LEU A 27 -0.22 -26.09 5.09
N HIS A 28 0.65 -27.07 4.84
CA HIS A 28 1.27 -27.81 5.92
C HIS A 28 2.23 -26.87 6.64
N LEU A 29 1.89 -26.50 7.88
CA LEU A 29 2.72 -25.73 8.79
C LEU A 29 4.01 -26.53 9.10
N GLY A 30 5.02 -26.41 8.23
CA GLY A 30 6.37 -26.82 8.55
C GLY A 30 6.87 -25.97 9.73
N HIS A 31 7.53 -26.58 10.71
CA HIS A 31 8.06 -25.85 11.87
C HIS A 31 9.06 -24.79 11.42
N LEU A 32 8.70 -23.52 11.60
CA LEU A 32 9.69 -22.44 11.61
C LEU A 32 10.72 -22.71 12.72
N PRO A 33 12.01 -22.43 12.48
CA PRO A 33 13.00 -22.48 13.56
C PRO A 33 12.55 -21.60 14.73
N SER A 34 12.85 -22.03 15.95
CA SER A 34 12.33 -21.51 17.21
C SER A 34 12.18 -20.00 17.25
N LYS A 35 10.97 -19.54 17.64
CA LYS A 35 10.63 -18.12 17.87
C LYS A 35 11.67 -17.49 18.81
N LYS A 36 12.44 -16.52 18.32
CA LYS A 36 13.30 -15.71 19.19
C LYS A 36 12.43 -14.68 19.91
N ASN A 37 12.25 -14.80 21.20
CA ASN A 37 11.62 -13.76 22.01
C ASN A 37 12.63 -12.63 22.21
N ILE A 38 12.51 -11.57 21.41
CA ILE A 38 13.29 -10.35 21.56
C ILE A 38 12.45 -9.38 22.41
N THR A 39 12.88 -9.17 23.65
CA THR A 39 12.23 -8.27 24.60
C THR A 39 13.08 -7.04 24.94
N ALA A 40 14.34 -7.03 24.49
CA ALA A 40 15.24 -5.92 24.76
C ALA A 40 14.99 -4.74 23.81
N PRO A 41 15.02 -3.50 24.30
CA PRO A 41 14.91 -2.33 23.44
C PRO A 41 16.13 -2.26 22.50
N TRP A 42 15.87 -1.91 21.25
CA TRP A 42 16.89 -1.70 20.25
C TRP A 42 17.80 -0.51 20.59
N PRO A 43 19.08 -0.50 20.15
CA PRO A 43 19.98 0.61 20.40
C PRO A 43 19.49 1.91 19.74
N ARG A 44 19.74 3.05 20.39
CA ARG A 44 19.36 4.39 19.90
C ARG A 44 20.12 4.83 18.64
N THR A 45 21.32 4.27 18.44
CA THR A 45 22.09 4.39 17.20
C THR A 45 22.17 3.02 16.60
N PRO A 46 21.31 2.69 15.63
CA PRO A 46 21.24 1.34 15.09
C PRO A 46 22.46 1.02 14.23
N THR A 47 22.96 -0.20 14.39
CA THR A 47 23.84 -0.80 13.40
C THR A 47 22.98 -1.55 12.38
N ARG A 48 23.44 -1.58 11.14
CA ARG A 48 22.76 -2.30 10.08
C ARG A 48 22.63 -3.79 10.40
N VAL A 49 21.44 -4.33 10.21
CA VAL A 49 21.16 -5.75 10.34
C VAL A 49 21.58 -6.48 9.05
N ASP A 50 22.19 -7.68 9.16
CA ASP A 50 22.41 -8.54 8.02
C ASP A 50 21.04 -9.09 7.51
N PRO A 51 20.62 -8.78 6.28
CA PRO A 51 19.34 -9.24 5.77
C PRO A 51 19.24 -10.76 5.58
N ASN A 52 20.38 -11.48 5.59
CA ASN A 52 20.39 -12.94 5.60
C ASN A 52 20.18 -13.54 6.98
N ASN A 53 20.40 -12.76 8.04
CA ASN A 53 20.25 -13.19 9.43
C ASN A 53 19.53 -12.12 10.28
N PRO A 54 18.28 -11.76 9.91
CA PRO A 54 17.49 -10.80 10.67
C PRO A 54 17.10 -11.34 12.05
N PRO A 55 16.53 -10.50 12.94
CA PRO A 55 16.17 -10.88 14.31
C PRO A 55 15.21 -12.07 14.38
N TRP A 56 14.32 -12.20 13.42
CA TRP A 56 13.43 -13.35 13.22
C TRP A 56 13.66 -13.95 11.83
N PRO A 57 13.28 -15.22 11.59
CA PRO A 57 13.46 -15.83 10.27
C PRO A 57 12.80 -15.01 9.14
N ALA A 58 13.54 -14.65 8.11
CA ALA A 58 12.98 -14.00 6.93
C ALA A 58 12.16 -15.00 6.11
N TYR A 59 11.01 -14.55 5.57
CA TYR A 59 10.29 -15.32 4.57
C TYR A 59 11.13 -15.43 3.29
N ARG A 60 11.09 -16.60 2.62
CA ARG A 60 11.82 -16.87 1.40
C ARG A 60 10.99 -17.70 0.44
N GLY A 61 11.26 -17.60 -0.86
CA GLY A 61 10.53 -18.32 -1.88
C GLY A 61 10.57 -19.85 -1.75
N TYR A 62 11.62 -20.42 -1.17
CA TYR A 62 11.70 -21.87 -0.94
C TYR A 62 10.87 -22.37 0.25
N HIS A 63 10.29 -21.50 1.07
CA HIS A 63 9.42 -21.91 2.17
C HIS A 63 8.00 -22.25 1.65
N GLU A 64 7.77 -23.49 1.25
CA GLU A 64 6.53 -23.97 0.63
C GLU A 64 5.26 -23.69 1.43
N TYR A 65 5.39 -23.50 2.74
CA TYR A 65 4.30 -23.18 3.65
C TYR A 65 3.94 -21.67 3.70
N SER A 66 4.69 -20.82 3.03
CA SER A 66 4.53 -19.36 3.08
C SER A 66 3.88 -18.79 1.82
N PHE A 67 3.24 -17.65 1.96
CA PHE A 67 2.75 -16.89 0.80
C PHE A 67 3.90 -16.39 -0.09
N ALA A 68 5.10 -16.24 0.48
CA ALA A 68 6.31 -15.96 -0.27
C ALA A 68 6.55 -16.99 -1.39
N HIS A 69 6.38 -18.29 -1.09
CA HIS A 69 6.53 -19.36 -2.07
C HIS A 69 5.53 -19.23 -3.23
N ALA A 70 4.24 -19.12 -2.90
CA ALA A 70 3.18 -18.95 -3.90
C ALA A 70 3.38 -17.67 -4.73
N THR A 71 3.87 -16.60 -4.10
CA THR A 71 4.18 -15.34 -4.79
C THR A 71 5.32 -15.53 -5.78
N MET A 72 6.42 -16.12 -5.36
CA MET A 72 7.61 -16.29 -6.21
C MET A 72 7.35 -17.26 -7.36
N GLN A 73 6.66 -18.38 -7.10
CA GLN A 73 6.43 -19.41 -8.11
C GLN A 73 5.36 -19.06 -9.15
N SER A 74 4.29 -18.38 -8.77
CA SER A 74 3.13 -18.21 -9.67
C SER A 74 2.68 -16.77 -9.83
N ARG A 75 2.59 -16.00 -8.72
CA ARG A 75 2.01 -14.67 -8.76
C ARG A 75 2.90 -13.68 -9.50
N LEU A 76 4.21 -13.65 -9.25
CA LEU A 76 5.13 -12.73 -9.93
C LEU A 76 5.26 -13.01 -11.43
N PRO A 77 5.40 -14.27 -11.90
CA PRO A 77 5.32 -14.59 -13.33
C PRO A 77 4.00 -14.12 -13.97
N THR A 78 2.87 -14.36 -13.31
CA THR A 78 1.55 -13.90 -13.80
C THR A 78 1.47 -12.37 -13.94
N ILE A 79 1.97 -11.63 -12.94
CA ILE A 79 2.03 -10.15 -12.99
C ILE A 79 2.91 -9.68 -14.16
N LEU A 80 4.07 -10.30 -14.33
CA LEU A 80 4.99 -9.94 -15.42
C LEU A 80 4.38 -10.28 -16.80
N GLY A 81 3.68 -11.40 -16.93
CA GLY A 81 2.93 -11.76 -18.14
C GLY A 81 1.90 -10.69 -18.53
N LYS A 82 1.11 -10.22 -17.57
CA LYS A 82 0.14 -9.13 -17.79
C LYS A 82 0.82 -7.82 -18.17
N ALA A 83 1.98 -7.52 -17.60
CA ALA A 83 2.76 -6.34 -17.97
C ALA A 83 3.28 -6.43 -19.41
N ILE A 84 3.73 -7.62 -19.85
CA ILE A 84 4.12 -7.89 -21.25
C ILE A 84 2.90 -7.73 -22.19
N GLU A 85 1.74 -8.23 -21.80
CA GLU A 85 0.49 -8.05 -22.57
C GLU A 85 0.13 -6.58 -22.72
N ASP A 86 0.26 -5.76 -21.67
CA ASP A 86 -0.01 -4.33 -21.72
C ASP A 86 0.96 -3.59 -22.65
N ALA A 87 2.26 -3.86 -22.55
CA ALA A 87 3.28 -3.29 -23.43
C ALA A 87 3.05 -3.70 -24.90
N THR A 88 2.70 -4.98 -25.14
CA THR A 88 2.36 -5.49 -26.48
C THR A 88 1.12 -4.79 -27.06
N ARG A 89 0.10 -4.52 -26.24
CA ARG A 89 -1.08 -3.74 -26.66
C ARG A 89 -0.66 -2.34 -27.13
N THR A 90 0.24 -1.68 -26.40
CA THR A 90 0.76 -0.36 -26.79
C THR A 90 1.57 -0.45 -28.06
N LEU A 91 2.43 -1.48 -28.22
CA LEU A 91 3.22 -1.73 -29.42
C LEU A 91 2.31 -1.81 -30.66
N ASN A 92 1.19 -2.54 -30.57
CA ASN A 92 0.26 -2.75 -31.68
C ASN A 92 -0.51 -1.48 -32.09
N THR A 93 -0.49 -0.43 -31.27
CA THR A 93 -1.18 0.85 -31.53
C THR A 93 -0.22 2.01 -31.79
N GLU A 94 1.09 1.81 -31.61
CA GLU A 94 2.11 2.82 -31.88
C GLU A 94 2.33 2.96 -33.41
N SER A 95 2.41 4.18 -33.90
CA SER A 95 2.55 4.48 -35.34
C SER A 95 3.97 4.86 -35.76
N SER A 96 4.81 5.26 -34.83
CA SER A 96 6.20 5.64 -35.08
C SER A 96 7.10 4.41 -35.15
N GLU A 97 7.73 4.17 -36.29
CA GLU A 97 8.62 3.02 -36.48
C GLU A 97 9.76 2.97 -35.45
N GLU A 98 10.41 4.11 -35.16
CA GLU A 98 11.47 4.18 -34.14
C GLU A 98 10.96 3.81 -32.74
N ARG A 99 9.76 4.26 -32.38
CA ARG A 99 9.15 3.97 -31.09
C ARG A 99 8.70 2.50 -31.00
N VAL A 100 8.21 1.94 -32.10
CA VAL A 100 7.86 0.51 -32.21
C VAL A 100 9.09 -0.36 -31.98
N VAL A 101 10.21 -0.06 -32.62
CA VAL A 101 11.48 -0.81 -32.47
C VAL A 101 11.98 -0.72 -31.03
N ASP A 102 11.96 0.45 -30.43
CA ASP A 102 12.43 0.66 -29.06
C ASP A 102 11.53 -0.05 -28.03
N LEU A 103 10.19 -0.04 -28.21
CA LEU A 103 9.25 -0.75 -27.33
C LEU A 103 9.40 -2.29 -27.47
N ALA A 104 9.62 -2.77 -28.69
CA ALA A 104 9.89 -4.19 -28.92
C ALA A 104 11.10 -4.65 -28.12
N GLN A 105 12.18 -3.86 -28.08
CA GLN A 105 13.37 -4.16 -27.25
C GLN A 105 13.05 -4.14 -25.74
N CYS A 106 12.14 -3.27 -25.30
CA CYS A 106 11.66 -3.30 -23.90
C CYS A 106 10.95 -4.63 -23.60
N ILE A 107 10.08 -5.07 -24.51
CA ILE A 107 9.35 -6.34 -24.38
C ILE A 107 10.30 -7.54 -24.38
N ASP A 108 11.32 -7.52 -25.24
CA ASP A 108 12.37 -8.58 -25.24
C ASP A 108 13.08 -8.68 -23.88
N ARG A 109 13.48 -7.54 -23.30
CA ARG A 109 14.07 -7.50 -21.94
C ARG A 109 13.12 -8.00 -20.86
N MET A 110 11.81 -7.73 -20.98
CA MET A 110 10.80 -8.30 -20.07
C MET A 110 10.69 -9.82 -20.24
N GLY A 111 10.82 -10.34 -21.46
CA GLY A 111 10.89 -11.78 -21.75
C GLY A 111 12.13 -12.43 -21.10
N GLU A 112 13.28 -11.77 -21.13
CA GLU A 112 14.48 -12.22 -20.41
C GLU A 112 14.25 -12.26 -18.90
N LEU A 113 13.63 -11.22 -18.32
CA LEU A 113 13.29 -11.18 -16.90
C LEU A 113 12.29 -12.31 -16.54
N MET A 114 11.35 -12.64 -17.43
CA MET A 114 10.44 -13.77 -17.24
C MET A 114 11.22 -15.11 -17.17
N ASN A 115 12.20 -15.29 -18.05
CA ASN A 115 13.06 -16.47 -18.04
C ASN A 115 13.90 -16.53 -16.75
N ASP A 116 14.50 -15.41 -16.33
CA ASP A 116 15.26 -15.29 -15.08
C ASP A 116 14.40 -15.70 -13.87
N LEU A 117 13.17 -15.18 -13.80
CA LEU A 117 12.24 -15.45 -12.69
C LEU A 117 11.79 -16.91 -12.69
N SER A 118 11.36 -17.45 -13.84
CA SER A 118 10.87 -18.83 -13.98
C SER A 118 11.97 -19.86 -13.81
N GLY A 119 13.19 -19.53 -14.26
CA GLY A 119 14.37 -20.37 -14.12
C GLY A 119 15.07 -20.24 -12.75
N ASN A 120 14.54 -19.44 -11.83
CA ASN A 120 15.18 -19.12 -10.55
C ASN A 120 16.64 -18.68 -10.72
N ALA A 121 16.88 -17.74 -11.63
CA ALA A 121 18.21 -17.25 -11.93
C ALA A 121 18.87 -16.55 -10.73
N LYS A 122 20.18 -16.45 -10.74
CA LYS A 122 20.93 -15.69 -9.75
C LYS A 122 20.68 -14.19 -9.92
N LEU A 123 20.63 -13.50 -8.78
CA LEU A 123 20.53 -12.05 -8.76
C LEU A 123 21.80 -11.44 -9.37
N ARG A 124 21.63 -10.52 -10.29
CA ARG A 124 22.72 -9.79 -10.97
C ARG A 124 22.66 -8.29 -10.66
N PRO A 125 23.77 -7.56 -10.76
CA PRO A 125 23.74 -6.11 -10.62
C PRO A 125 22.73 -5.46 -11.57
N ILE A 126 22.13 -4.37 -11.10
CA ILE A 126 21.35 -3.46 -11.92
C ILE A 126 22.29 -2.72 -12.87
N VAL A 127 21.93 -2.57 -14.14
CA VAL A 127 22.72 -1.79 -15.09
C VAL A 127 22.64 -0.30 -14.75
N ASP A 128 23.64 0.45 -15.17
CA ASP A 128 23.61 1.90 -15.03
C ASP A 128 22.59 2.46 -16.03
N ASP A 129 21.44 2.87 -15.52
CA ASP A 129 20.30 3.39 -16.26
C ASP A 129 19.98 4.85 -15.87
N ASP A 130 20.94 5.56 -15.27
CA ASP A 130 20.83 6.92 -14.76
C ASP A 130 19.82 7.10 -13.59
N GLU A 131 19.32 6.01 -13.01
CA GLU A 131 18.50 6.10 -11.80
C GLU A 131 19.35 6.26 -10.55
N ALA A 132 18.93 7.14 -9.65
CA ALA A 132 19.67 7.47 -8.44
C ALA A 132 19.83 6.30 -7.45
N ASP A 133 19.07 5.21 -7.64
CA ASP A 133 19.08 4.03 -6.77
C ASP A 133 20.03 2.91 -7.21
N VAL A 134 20.65 3.00 -8.40
CA VAL A 134 21.56 1.97 -8.93
C VAL A 134 22.67 1.63 -7.94
N ALA A 135 23.32 2.66 -7.38
CA ALA A 135 24.39 2.46 -6.43
C ALA A 135 23.93 1.76 -5.15
N LEU A 136 22.73 2.08 -4.65
CA LEU A 136 22.12 1.44 -3.48
C LEU A 136 21.85 -0.04 -3.74
N TRP A 137 21.23 -0.37 -4.88
CA TRP A 137 20.96 -1.75 -5.28
C TRP A 137 22.24 -2.57 -5.43
N ASN A 138 23.22 -2.05 -6.16
CA ASN A 138 24.45 -2.78 -6.47
C ASN A 138 25.33 -2.98 -5.24
N LYS A 139 25.38 -2.00 -4.33
CA LYS A 139 26.02 -2.14 -3.01
C LYS A 139 25.40 -3.30 -2.23
N GLU A 140 24.07 -3.38 -2.22
CA GLU A 140 23.33 -4.39 -1.47
C GLU A 140 23.51 -5.78 -2.06
N ILE A 141 23.38 -5.91 -3.39
CA ILE A 141 23.59 -7.18 -4.10
C ILE A 141 25.01 -7.69 -3.88
N ALA A 142 26.03 -6.84 -4.06
CA ALA A 142 27.41 -7.24 -3.89
C ALA A 142 27.73 -7.70 -2.46
N LYS A 143 27.16 -7.02 -1.45
CA LYS A 143 27.48 -7.29 -0.03
C LYS A 143 26.76 -8.51 0.52
N TYR A 144 25.48 -8.70 0.19
CA TYR A 144 24.63 -9.66 0.88
C TYR A 144 24.01 -10.73 -0.02
N PHE A 145 23.90 -10.46 -1.32
CA PHE A 145 23.13 -11.30 -2.24
C PHE A 145 23.94 -11.84 -3.42
N GLN A 146 25.26 -11.63 -3.43
CA GLN A 146 26.14 -12.21 -4.46
C GLN A 146 25.96 -13.72 -4.53
N GLY A 147 25.58 -14.24 -5.71
CA GLY A 147 25.37 -15.68 -5.94
C GLY A 147 24.05 -16.25 -5.41
N LYS A 148 23.22 -15.44 -4.72
CA LYS A 148 21.85 -15.81 -4.36
C LYS A 148 20.94 -15.78 -5.60
N ASP A 149 19.92 -16.61 -5.60
CA ASP A 149 18.83 -16.64 -6.57
C ASP A 149 17.54 -16.07 -5.98
N PHE A 150 16.50 -15.95 -6.80
CA PHE A 150 15.20 -15.39 -6.38
C PHE A 150 14.57 -16.14 -5.20
N MET A 151 14.66 -17.47 -5.17
CA MET A 151 14.01 -18.28 -4.13
C MET A 151 14.79 -18.25 -2.81
N ASN A 152 16.11 -18.07 -2.85
CA ASN A 152 17.00 -18.07 -1.68
C ASN A 152 17.21 -16.68 -1.05
N ALA A 153 16.97 -15.59 -1.77
CA ALA A 153 16.96 -14.26 -1.19
C ALA A 153 15.74 -14.07 -0.26
N PRO A 154 15.81 -13.18 0.75
CA PRO A 154 14.61 -12.78 1.47
C PRO A 154 13.51 -12.31 0.51
N TRP A 155 12.28 -12.74 0.76
CA TRP A 155 11.16 -12.49 -0.15
C TRP A 155 10.98 -11.02 -0.48
N LEU A 156 10.97 -10.15 0.53
CA LEU A 156 10.81 -8.70 0.32
C LEU A 156 11.87 -8.15 -0.64
N PHE A 157 13.13 -8.58 -0.48
CA PHE A 157 14.22 -8.15 -1.36
C PHE A 157 14.04 -8.70 -2.79
N ALA A 158 13.76 -9.99 -2.93
CA ALA A 158 13.59 -10.63 -4.23
C ALA A 158 12.41 -10.07 -5.02
N GLU A 159 11.29 -9.80 -4.33
CA GLU A 159 10.11 -9.19 -4.93
C GLU A 159 10.38 -7.74 -5.36
N ALA A 160 10.99 -6.92 -4.49
CA ALA A 160 11.40 -5.57 -4.81
C ALA A 160 12.42 -5.54 -5.97
N TYR A 161 13.41 -6.45 -5.98
CA TYR A 161 14.37 -6.59 -7.05
C TYR A 161 13.70 -6.89 -8.40
N LYS A 162 12.70 -7.77 -8.44
CA LYS A 162 11.94 -8.03 -9.67
C LYS A 162 11.30 -6.76 -10.23
N TYR A 163 10.70 -5.90 -9.37
CA TYR A 163 10.10 -4.64 -9.84
C TYR A 163 11.15 -3.64 -10.31
N ARG A 164 12.32 -3.58 -9.65
CA ARG A 164 13.45 -2.77 -10.12
C ARG A 164 13.98 -3.25 -11.47
N ARG A 165 14.05 -4.57 -11.67
CA ARG A 165 14.41 -5.19 -12.96
C ARG A 165 13.38 -4.90 -14.05
N LEU A 166 12.10 -4.89 -13.71
CA LEU A 166 11.05 -4.52 -14.65
C LEU A 166 11.17 -3.05 -15.05
N HIS A 167 11.46 -2.14 -14.11
CA HIS A 167 11.74 -0.75 -14.44
C HIS A 167 12.96 -0.60 -15.34
N GLU A 168 14.04 -1.34 -15.09
CA GLU A 168 15.25 -1.38 -15.92
C GLU A 168 14.95 -1.72 -17.39
N CYS A 169 13.93 -2.57 -17.66
CA CYS A 169 13.53 -2.88 -19.05
C CYS A 169 13.13 -1.65 -19.84
N PHE A 170 12.66 -0.61 -19.18
CA PHE A 170 12.20 0.64 -19.78
C PHE A 170 13.16 1.81 -19.56
N SER A 171 13.79 1.92 -18.41
CA SER A 171 14.66 3.06 -18.05
C SER A 171 15.87 3.22 -18.97
N VAL A 172 16.34 2.13 -19.60
CA VAL A 172 17.40 2.16 -20.63
C VAL A 172 16.88 2.47 -22.05
N SER A 173 15.57 2.66 -22.23
CA SER A 173 14.99 2.94 -23.54
C SER A 173 15.04 4.42 -23.86
N LYS A 174 15.05 4.74 -25.14
CA LYS A 174 15.08 6.12 -25.65
C LYS A 174 13.73 6.83 -25.49
N PHE A 175 12.62 6.13 -25.74
CA PHE A 175 11.29 6.73 -25.85
C PHE A 175 10.31 6.27 -24.74
N TRP A 176 10.63 5.20 -24.01
CA TRP A 176 9.71 4.53 -23.10
C TRP A 176 10.18 4.52 -21.64
N ARG A 177 11.17 5.37 -21.31
CA ARG A 177 11.77 5.43 -19.97
C ARG A 177 10.73 5.51 -18.84
N ASP A 178 9.71 6.35 -19.02
CA ASP A 178 8.66 6.61 -18.02
C ASP A 178 7.36 5.81 -18.30
N TYR A 179 7.46 4.72 -19.08
CA TYR A 179 6.29 3.91 -19.39
C TYR A 179 5.86 3.11 -18.16
N ASP A 180 4.57 3.24 -17.82
CA ASP A 180 3.95 2.48 -16.72
C ASP A 180 3.07 1.37 -17.29
N VAL A 181 3.56 0.13 -17.24
CA VAL A 181 2.85 -1.07 -17.70
C VAL A 181 1.59 -1.40 -16.85
N PHE A 182 1.39 -0.72 -15.74
CA PHE A 182 0.25 -0.92 -14.84
C PHE A 182 -0.77 0.24 -14.92
N TYR A 183 -0.46 1.29 -15.69
CA TYR A 183 -1.27 2.51 -15.70
C TYR A 183 -2.73 2.27 -16.07
N ARG A 184 -2.99 1.47 -17.12
CA ARG A 184 -4.37 1.13 -17.52
C ARG A 184 -5.12 0.41 -16.40
N GLN A 185 -4.47 -0.56 -15.75
CA GLN A 185 -5.07 -1.28 -14.63
C GLN A 185 -5.41 -0.36 -13.45
N LYS A 186 -4.55 0.63 -13.14
CA LYS A 186 -4.79 1.62 -12.10
C LYS A 186 -6.01 2.50 -12.42
N CYS A 187 -6.10 3.00 -13.67
CA CYS A 187 -7.25 3.77 -14.14
C CYS A 187 -8.55 2.95 -14.11
N ASP A 188 -8.53 1.70 -14.59
CA ASP A 188 -9.69 0.80 -14.59
C ASP A 188 -10.18 0.50 -13.17
N THR A 189 -9.26 0.34 -12.21
CA THR A 189 -9.61 0.11 -10.81
C THR A 189 -10.34 1.31 -10.22
N PHE A 190 -9.87 2.54 -10.50
CA PHE A 190 -10.55 3.76 -10.06
C PHE A 190 -11.95 3.90 -10.67
N SER A 191 -12.08 3.63 -11.98
CA SER A 191 -13.37 3.69 -12.69
C SER A 191 -14.42 2.75 -12.09
N ARG A 192 -13.99 1.59 -11.59
CA ARG A 192 -14.91 0.64 -10.93
C ARG A 192 -15.41 1.10 -9.57
N SER A 193 -14.78 2.09 -8.97
CA SER A 193 -15.17 2.66 -7.68
C SER A 193 -15.99 3.95 -7.82
N THR A 194 -16.59 4.20 -8.99
CA THR A 194 -17.31 5.44 -9.34
C THR A 194 -18.36 5.82 -8.30
N ASP A 195 -19.22 4.88 -7.87
CA ASP A 195 -20.28 5.12 -6.92
C ASP A 195 -19.73 5.60 -5.57
N ALA A 196 -18.70 4.95 -5.07
CA ALA A 196 -18.03 5.32 -3.82
C ALA A 196 -17.29 6.67 -3.92
N VAL A 197 -16.70 6.98 -5.08
CA VAL A 197 -16.08 8.28 -5.35
C VAL A 197 -17.13 9.39 -5.26
N PHE A 198 -18.28 9.22 -5.90
CA PHE A 198 -19.34 10.25 -5.86
C PHE A 198 -20.00 10.36 -4.50
N GLU A 199 -20.22 9.26 -3.79
CA GLU A 199 -20.77 9.28 -2.45
C GLU A 199 -19.89 10.11 -1.50
N LEU A 200 -18.57 9.82 -1.47
CA LEU A 200 -17.64 10.62 -0.69
C LEU A 200 -17.52 12.06 -1.21
N SER A 201 -17.55 12.29 -2.53
CA SER A 201 -17.49 13.63 -3.10
C SER A 201 -18.69 14.47 -2.69
N LEU A 202 -19.89 13.95 -2.78
CA LEU A 202 -21.12 14.64 -2.37
C LEU A 202 -21.10 15.00 -0.87
N ARG A 203 -20.57 14.11 -0.05
CA ARG A 203 -20.47 14.30 1.40
C ARG A 203 -19.43 15.34 1.79
N PHE A 204 -18.27 15.37 1.10
CA PHE A 204 -17.12 16.22 1.45
C PHE A 204 -16.89 17.40 0.49
N ALA A 205 -17.79 17.64 -0.50
CA ALA A 205 -17.71 18.78 -1.42
C ALA A 205 -17.65 20.11 -0.68
N ASP A 206 -18.52 20.27 0.32
CA ASP A 206 -18.48 21.42 1.19
C ASP A 206 -17.41 21.27 2.27
N PRO A 207 -16.80 22.39 2.72
CA PRO A 207 -15.85 22.34 3.81
C PRO A 207 -16.48 21.71 5.06
N PHE A 208 -15.70 20.86 5.73
CA PHE A 208 -16.11 20.23 6.98
C PHE A 208 -16.54 21.27 8.00
N LYS A 209 -17.78 21.17 8.46
CA LYS A 209 -18.34 22.07 9.47
C LYS A 209 -19.12 21.27 10.50
N ILE A 210 -18.81 21.51 11.75
CA ILE A 210 -19.59 20.99 12.87
C ILE A 210 -20.64 22.06 13.23
N SER A 211 -21.86 21.62 13.52
CA SER A 211 -22.96 22.52 13.86
C SER A 211 -22.59 23.47 15.01
N GLU A 212 -22.84 24.76 14.82
CA GLU A 212 -22.62 25.79 15.85
C GLU A 212 -23.54 25.61 17.07
N ALA A 213 -24.62 24.88 16.92
CA ALA A 213 -25.59 24.61 17.98
C ALA A 213 -25.12 23.59 19.03
N LEU A 214 -24.04 22.84 18.73
CA LEU A 214 -23.48 21.83 19.63
C LEU A 214 -22.59 22.45 20.70
N SER A 215 -22.57 21.84 21.89
CA SER A 215 -21.61 22.18 22.94
C SER A 215 -20.16 21.86 22.51
N PRO A 216 -19.14 22.42 23.17
CA PRO A 216 -17.74 22.09 22.88
C PRO A 216 -17.44 20.60 22.97
N GLU A 217 -18.02 19.90 23.94
CA GLU A 217 -17.86 18.46 24.13
C GLU A 217 -18.49 17.66 22.98
N GLU A 218 -19.70 18.03 22.56
CA GLU A 218 -20.41 17.42 21.45
C GLU A 218 -19.68 17.67 20.12
N LYS A 219 -19.10 18.86 19.92
CA LYS A 219 -18.28 19.18 18.76
C LYS A 219 -17.03 18.29 18.71
N LEU A 220 -16.33 18.14 19.84
CA LEU A 220 -15.16 17.29 19.93
C LEU A 220 -15.49 15.82 19.65
N GLU A 221 -16.61 15.33 20.18
CA GLU A 221 -17.04 13.96 19.93
C GLU A 221 -17.46 13.73 18.48
N ALA A 222 -18.18 14.67 17.85
CA ALA A 222 -18.51 14.59 16.43
C ALA A 222 -17.25 14.55 15.55
N GLU A 223 -16.24 15.33 15.87
CA GLU A 223 -14.96 15.33 15.18
C GLU A 223 -14.19 14.00 15.39
N ARG A 224 -14.20 13.48 16.62
CA ARG A 224 -13.61 12.17 16.93
C ARG A 224 -14.26 11.06 16.10
N LEU A 225 -15.58 11.03 16.04
CA LEU A 225 -16.31 10.03 15.24
C LEU A 225 -15.98 10.13 13.76
N MET A 226 -15.88 11.34 13.21
CA MET A 226 -15.47 11.59 11.83
C MET A 226 -14.02 11.12 11.59
N PHE A 227 -13.12 11.39 12.53
CA PHE A 227 -11.73 10.90 12.46
C PHE A 227 -11.67 9.37 12.43
N LEU A 228 -12.41 8.69 13.32
CA LEU A 228 -12.47 7.23 13.37
C LEU A 228 -13.00 6.65 12.06
N GLU A 229 -14.08 7.23 11.54
CA GLU A 229 -14.67 6.80 10.27
C GLU A 229 -13.70 6.97 9.11
N LEU A 230 -13.12 8.17 8.93
CA LEU A 230 -12.19 8.43 7.83
C LEU A 230 -10.89 7.64 7.95
N THR A 231 -10.42 7.34 9.17
CA THR A 231 -9.31 6.41 9.37
C THR A 231 -9.67 5.02 8.84
N GLN A 232 -10.89 4.54 9.08
CA GLN A 232 -11.34 3.25 8.55
C GLN A 232 -11.56 3.29 7.04
N VAL A 233 -12.13 4.36 6.48
CA VAL A 233 -12.25 4.57 5.03
C VAL A 233 -10.86 4.51 4.38
N CYS A 234 -9.89 5.21 4.95
CA CYS A 234 -8.49 5.21 4.50
C CYS A 234 -7.84 3.82 4.62
N LEU A 235 -8.13 3.06 5.69
CA LEU A 235 -7.64 1.69 5.92
C LEU A 235 -8.20 0.71 4.89
N TRP A 236 -9.51 0.76 4.64
CA TRP A 236 -10.24 -0.19 3.81
C TRP A 236 -10.37 0.25 2.34
N GLY A 237 -9.83 1.42 1.97
CA GLY A 237 -9.90 1.97 0.61
C GLY A 237 -9.41 1.05 -0.51
N ASN A 238 -8.65 0.01 -0.17
CA ASN A 238 -8.23 -1.05 -1.09
C ASN A 238 -9.02 -2.37 -0.91
N ALA A 239 -10.02 -2.40 -0.03
CA ALA A 239 -10.92 -3.53 0.13
C ALA A 239 -12.12 -3.36 -0.80
N THR A 240 -12.54 -4.44 -1.45
CA THR A 240 -13.51 -4.44 -2.55
C THR A 240 -14.96 -4.11 -2.10
N ASP A 241 -15.23 -4.00 -0.81
CA ASP A 241 -16.58 -3.76 -0.29
C ASP A 241 -16.62 -2.59 0.72
N LEU A 242 -16.74 -1.39 0.17
CA LEU A 242 -16.92 -0.16 0.93
C LEU A 242 -18.38 0.12 1.29
N SER A 243 -19.33 -0.67 0.79
CA SER A 243 -20.76 -0.45 1.05
C SER A 243 -21.12 -0.49 2.53
N LEU A 244 -20.26 -1.07 3.37
CA LEU A 244 -20.42 -1.09 4.83
C LEU A 244 -19.97 0.20 5.53
N LEU A 245 -19.14 1.04 4.87
CA LEU A 245 -18.53 2.23 5.47
C LEU A 245 -19.20 3.54 5.02
N ILE A 246 -19.81 3.55 3.84
CA ILE A 246 -20.23 4.78 3.16
C ILE A 246 -21.65 5.24 3.54
N ASN A 247 -22.42 4.46 4.29
CA ASN A 247 -23.84 4.72 4.58
C ASN A 247 -24.11 5.63 5.79
N MET A 248 -23.16 6.49 6.18
CA MET A 248 -23.40 7.39 7.32
C MET A 248 -23.80 8.81 6.86
N SER A 249 -25.12 9.09 6.88
CA SER A 249 -25.66 10.44 6.68
C SER A 249 -25.47 11.32 7.93
N GLU A 250 -25.62 12.66 7.80
CA GLU A 250 -25.63 13.59 8.94
C GLU A 250 -26.64 13.17 10.04
N ASP A 251 -27.79 12.60 9.64
CA ASP A 251 -28.78 12.09 10.58
C ASP A 251 -28.29 10.82 11.28
N GLN A 252 -27.42 10.04 10.65
CA GLN A 252 -26.78 8.86 11.24
C GLN A 252 -25.63 9.26 12.16
N ILE A 253 -24.92 10.37 11.91
CA ILE A 253 -23.98 10.96 12.87
C ILE A 253 -24.73 11.41 14.12
N LYS A 254 -25.91 12.02 13.99
CA LYS A 254 -26.80 12.31 15.11
C LYS A 254 -27.37 11.04 15.75
N ALA A 255 -27.67 10.01 14.97
CA ALA A 255 -28.12 8.71 15.47
C ALA A 255 -26.99 7.89 16.12
N LEU A 256 -25.73 8.04 15.69
CA LEU A 256 -24.55 7.48 16.36
C LEU A 256 -24.37 8.04 17.77
N GLN A 257 -24.72 9.30 17.99
CA GLN A 257 -24.78 9.89 19.34
C GLN A 257 -25.87 9.25 20.19
N SER A 258 -26.91 8.65 19.57
CA SER A 258 -28.04 8.05 20.29
C SER A 258 -28.04 6.50 20.30
N THR A 259 -27.38 5.81 19.38
CA THR A 259 -27.48 4.35 19.19
C THR A 259 -26.15 3.62 19.01
N GLY A 260 -25.00 4.34 19.14
CA GLY A 260 -23.66 3.69 19.21
C GLY A 260 -23.35 2.75 18.05
N GLY A 261 -22.86 3.29 16.96
CA GLY A 261 -21.83 2.69 16.12
C GLY A 261 -21.94 1.28 15.56
N ASP A 262 -23.09 0.70 15.26
CA ASP A 262 -23.17 -0.69 14.80
C ASP A 262 -22.41 -0.97 13.49
N SER A 263 -22.30 -0.01 12.57
CA SER A 263 -21.56 -0.19 11.31
C SER A 263 -20.05 -0.01 11.48
N LEU A 264 -19.60 0.97 12.26
CA LEU A 264 -18.20 1.12 12.67
C LEU A 264 -17.74 -0.08 13.50
N ALA A 265 -18.58 -0.52 14.46
CA ALA A 265 -18.31 -1.70 15.27
C ALA A 265 -18.24 -3.00 14.43
N ALA A 266 -19.00 -3.09 13.35
CA ALA A 266 -18.98 -4.26 12.47
C ALA A 266 -17.65 -4.40 11.70
N THR A 267 -17.02 -3.30 11.28
CA THR A 267 -15.72 -3.31 10.61
C THR A 267 -14.56 -3.31 11.60
N GLU A 268 -14.73 -2.71 12.76
CA GLU A 268 -13.72 -2.64 13.83
C GLU A 268 -13.31 -4.03 14.35
N LYS A 269 -14.23 -4.99 14.41
CA LYS A 269 -13.94 -6.39 14.80
C LYS A 269 -12.90 -7.08 13.92
N ASN A 270 -12.71 -6.62 12.69
CA ASN A 270 -11.71 -7.15 11.76
C ASN A 270 -10.36 -6.42 11.88
N ILE A 271 -10.26 -5.39 12.73
CA ILE A 271 -9.01 -4.71 13.06
C ILE A 271 -8.39 -5.41 14.26
N LEU A 272 -7.48 -6.36 14.01
CA LEU A 272 -6.93 -7.25 15.02
C LEU A 272 -6.01 -6.54 16.03
N GLY A 273 -5.24 -5.54 15.58
CA GLY A 273 -4.47 -4.62 16.39
C GLY A 273 -5.01 -3.21 16.17
N ASN A 274 -5.61 -2.59 17.20
CA ASN A 274 -6.40 -1.37 17.02
C ASN A 274 -5.93 -0.27 17.98
N ASP A 275 -5.07 0.61 17.49
CA ASP A 275 -4.59 1.82 18.17
C ASP A 275 -5.28 3.09 17.66
N ILE A 276 -6.44 3.01 16.96
CA ILE A 276 -7.13 4.20 16.39
C ILE A 276 -7.44 5.23 17.48
N GLY A 277 -7.85 4.77 18.66
CA GLY A 277 -8.10 5.66 19.81
C GLY A 277 -6.84 6.40 20.28
N ARG A 278 -5.69 5.73 20.34
CA ARG A 278 -4.39 6.37 20.64
C ARG A 278 -3.98 7.36 19.55
N LEU A 279 -4.22 6.98 18.30
CA LEU A 279 -3.93 7.84 17.13
C LEU A 279 -4.77 9.13 17.20
N TRP A 280 -6.07 9.03 17.54
CA TRP A 280 -6.91 10.20 17.78
C TRP A 280 -6.36 11.13 18.86
N GLU A 281 -6.00 10.58 20.02
CA GLU A 281 -5.44 11.38 21.12
C GLU A 281 -4.14 12.08 20.71
N HIS A 282 -3.28 11.42 19.94
CA HIS A 282 -2.07 12.03 19.42
C HIS A 282 -2.39 13.19 18.44
N VAL A 283 -3.25 12.96 17.43
CA VAL A 283 -3.58 13.97 16.41
C VAL A 283 -4.32 15.15 17.02
N LYS A 284 -5.21 14.90 17.99
CA LYS A 284 -5.90 15.96 18.73
C LYS A 284 -4.91 16.91 19.43
N MET A 285 -3.84 16.39 20.01
CA MET A 285 -2.79 17.23 20.64
C MET A 285 -2.02 18.09 19.63
N LEU A 286 -1.95 17.73 18.35
CA LEU A 286 -1.26 18.54 17.35
C LEU A 286 -1.94 19.89 17.12
N ARG A 287 -3.26 19.98 17.30
CA ARG A 287 -4.01 21.24 17.22
C ARG A 287 -3.51 22.29 18.21
N GLU A 288 -3.07 21.88 19.39
CA GLU A 288 -2.55 22.77 20.42
C GLU A 288 -1.17 23.33 20.08
N LYS A 289 -0.45 22.64 19.19
CA LYS A 289 0.81 23.07 18.62
C LYS A 289 0.52 23.86 17.35
N THR A 290 0.97 25.09 17.25
CA THR A 290 0.81 25.93 16.07
C THR A 290 1.54 25.35 14.85
N GLY A 291 1.08 24.21 14.29
CA GLY A 291 1.59 23.61 13.07
C GLY A 291 1.93 22.14 13.17
N GLY A 292 0.93 21.27 13.08
CA GLY A 292 1.15 19.83 12.91
C GLY A 292 1.48 19.50 11.45
N ARG A 293 2.62 18.85 11.19
CA ARG A 293 2.95 18.24 9.92
C ARG A 293 2.65 16.74 10.00
N ILE A 294 1.83 16.23 9.07
CA ILE A 294 1.55 14.81 8.94
C ILE A 294 2.04 14.33 7.57
N ASP A 295 2.81 13.25 7.56
CA ASP A 295 3.34 12.64 6.35
C ASP A 295 2.62 11.32 6.08
N PHE A 296 2.21 11.08 4.82
CA PHE A 296 1.67 9.80 4.34
C PHE A 296 2.70 9.12 3.45
N VAL A 297 3.17 7.94 3.83
CA VAL A 297 3.92 7.06 2.93
C VAL A 297 2.90 6.20 2.20
N LEU A 298 2.65 6.55 0.95
CA LEU A 298 1.54 6.05 0.15
C LEU A 298 1.72 4.59 -0.27
N ASP A 299 0.58 3.90 -0.48
CA ASP A 299 0.48 2.57 -1.04
C ASP A 299 -0.15 2.66 -2.45
N ASN A 300 -1.43 2.33 -2.63
CA ASN A 300 -2.03 2.16 -3.95
C ASN A 300 -2.61 3.45 -4.53
N ALA A 301 -2.46 3.60 -5.83
CA ALA A 301 -3.12 4.60 -6.65
C ALA A 301 -4.64 4.33 -6.77
N GLY A 302 -5.33 5.21 -7.44
CA GLY A 302 -6.76 5.08 -7.70
C GLY A 302 -7.60 5.38 -6.47
N PHE A 303 -8.53 4.49 -6.13
CA PHE A 303 -9.50 4.75 -5.07
C PHE A 303 -8.87 4.85 -3.67
N GLU A 304 -7.84 4.07 -3.36
CA GLU A 304 -7.14 4.20 -2.08
C GLU A 304 -6.49 5.59 -1.93
N LEU A 305 -5.78 6.07 -2.95
CA LEU A 305 -5.22 7.42 -2.96
C LEU A 305 -6.31 8.48 -2.80
N TYR A 306 -7.47 8.29 -3.43
CA TYR A 306 -8.61 9.18 -3.27
C TYR A 306 -9.10 9.23 -1.81
N CYS A 307 -9.22 8.07 -1.14
CA CYS A 307 -9.58 8.00 0.28
C CYS A 307 -8.52 8.66 1.18
N ASP A 308 -7.23 8.47 0.87
CA ASP A 308 -6.13 9.13 1.57
C ASP A 308 -6.22 10.66 1.44
N CYS A 309 -6.58 11.16 0.25
CA CYS A 309 -6.79 12.58 0.01
C CYS A 309 -8.01 13.12 0.76
N VAL A 310 -9.13 12.38 0.83
CA VAL A 310 -10.31 12.77 1.63
C VAL A 310 -9.95 12.88 3.12
N TYR A 311 -9.19 11.91 3.63
CA TYR A 311 -8.74 11.93 5.02
C TYR A 311 -7.78 13.10 5.29
N ALA A 312 -6.83 13.35 4.40
CA ALA A 312 -5.90 14.48 4.48
C ALA A 312 -6.62 15.84 4.42
N ASP A 313 -7.66 15.96 3.60
CA ASP A 313 -8.51 17.15 3.50
C ASP A 313 -9.23 17.42 4.83
N PHE A 314 -9.81 16.40 5.44
CA PHE A 314 -10.42 16.49 6.76
C PHE A 314 -9.42 16.94 7.83
N LEU A 315 -8.21 16.36 7.87
CA LEU A 315 -7.18 16.72 8.84
C LEU A 315 -6.77 18.19 8.75
N LEU A 316 -6.69 18.75 7.52
CA LEU A 316 -6.43 20.18 7.33
C LEU A 316 -7.61 21.06 7.73
N GLN A 317 -8.83 20.70 7.31
CA GLN A 317 -10.02 21.52 7.56
C GLN A 317 -10.42 21.57 9.03
N SER A 318 -10.20 20.50 9.76
CA SER A 318 -10.42 20.42 11.21
C SER A 318 -9.31 21.07 12.04
N GLY A 319 -8.20 21.52 11.40
CA GLY A 319 -7.06 22.09 12.09
C GLY A 319 -6.23 21.07 12.88
N LEU A 320 -6.43 19.79 12.63
CA LEU A 320 -5.65 18.70 13.21
C LEU A 320 -4.25 18.62 12.56
N ALA A 321 -4.09 19.14 11.34
CA ALA A 321 -2.82 19.34 10.67
C ALA A 321 -2.77 20.72 9.99
N ASN A 322 -1.56 21.26 9.76
CA ASN A 322 -1.33 22.46 8.97
C ASN A 322 -0.66 22.17 7.64
N GLN A 323 0.04 21.05 7.55
CA GLN A 323 0.68 20.59 6.33
C GLN A 323 0.59 19.07 6.24
N ILE A 324 0.29 18.58 5.04
CA ILE A 324 0.31 17.18 4.70
C ILE A 324 1.37 16.94 3.63
N ARG A 325 2.21 15.93 3.81
CA ARG A 325 3.16 15.46 2.80
C ARG A 325 2.82 14.06 2.36
N PHE A 326 2.88 13.83 1.05
CA PHE A 326 2.60 12.55 0.43
C PHE A 326 3.87 12.01 -0.21
N HIS A 327 4.37 10.89 0.29
CA HIS A 327 5.55 10.21 -0.23
C HIS A 327 5.15 9.11 -1.19
N GLY A 328 5.40 9.31 -2.48
CA GLY A 328 5.13 8.33 -3.53
C GLY A 328 6.41 7.67 -4.07
N LYS A 329 6.21 6.74 -5.00
CA LYS A 329 7.27 5.97 -5.66
C LYS A 329 7.79 6.74 -6.89
N ARG A 330 9.07 6.56 -7.21
CA ARG A 330 9.72 7.23 -8.35
C ARG A 330 9.26 6.68 -9.70
N TYR A 331 8.96 5.39 -9.75
CA TYR A 331 8.55 4.66 -10.95
C TYR A 331 7.53 3.57 -10.59
N PRO A 332 6.88 2.91 -11.57
CA PRO A 332 5.88 1.88 -11.33
C PRO A 332 6.39 0.80 -10.37
N TRP A 333 5.67 0.58 -9.28
CA TRP A 333 6.12 -0.24 -8.16
C TRP A 333 4.98 -1.09 -7.62
N PHE A 334 5.23 -2.37 -7.33
CA PHE A 334 4.27 -3.34 -6.77
C PHE A 334 2.88 -3.29 -7.42
N VAL A 335 2.84 -3.07 -8.75
CA VAL A 335 1.66 -2.95 -9.62
C VAL A 335 0.93 -1.62 -9.44
N SER A 336 0.49 -1.31 -8.24
CA SER A 336 -0.51 -0.26 -7.97
C SER A 336 0.01 0.92 -7.15
N ASP A 337 1.25 0.89 -6.66
CA ASP A 337 1.81 1.96 -5.84
C ASP A 337 1.76 3.32 -6.55
N VAL A 338 1.51 4.37 -5.76
CA VAL A 338 1.37 5.74 -6.26
C VAL A 338 2.69 6.29 -6.79
N THR A 339 2.68 6.69 -8.06
CA THR A 339 3.74 7.50 -8.68
C THR A 339 3.28 8.95 -8.84
N LYS A 340 4.21 9.85 -9.23
CA LYS A 340 3.85 11.24 -9.54
C LYS A 340 2.78 11.34 -10.64
N LYS A 341 2.85 10.47 -11.63
CA LYS A 341 1.88 10.40 -12.72
C LYS A 341 0.47 10.07 -12.20
N ASP A 342 0.36 9.15 -11.24
CA ASP A 342 -0.92 8.76 -10.64
C ASP A 342 -1.50 9.89 -9.78
N TRP A 343 -0.64 10.59 -9.02
CA TRP A 343 -1.01 11.76 -8.23
C TRP A 343 -1.58 12.88 -9.11
N GLU A 344 -0.85 13.28 -10.14
CA GLU A 344 -1.26 14.32 -11.08
C GLU A 344 -2.54 13.91 -11.84
N TRP A 345 -2.65 12.64 -12.23
CA TRP A 345 -3.81 12.11 -12.89
C TRP A 345 -5.06 12.19 -12.01
N LEU A 346 -4.99 11.79 -10.74
CA LEU A 346 -6.13 11.86 -9.82
C LEU A 346 -6.64 13.30 -9.69
N LEU A 347 -5.75 14.24 -9.39
CA LEU A 347 -6.14 15.65 -9.25
C LEU A 347 -6.74 16.24 -10.54
N ASN A 348 -6.26 15.80 -11.69
CA ASN A 348 -6.80 16.23 -12.99
C ASN A 348 -8.18 15.64 -13.25
N ILE A 349 -8.39 14.35 -13.01
CA ILE A 349 -9.69 13.69 -13.19
C ILE A 349 -10.76 14.34 -12.32
N MET A 350 -10.44 14.70 -11.09
CA MET A 350 -11.39 15.35 -10.19
C MET A 350 -11.83 16.74 -10.71
N VAL A 351 -10.94 17.47 -11.37
CA VAL A 351 -11.29 18.81 -11.91
C VAL A 351 -12.02 18.70 -13.24
N TYR A 352 -11.55 17.83 -14.14
CA TYR A 352 -12.05 17.77 -15.52
C TYR A 352 -13.12 16.71 -15.76
N GLY A 353 -13.20 15.66 -14.92
CA GLY A 353 -14.27 14.67 -14.91
C GLY A 353 -14.37 13.77 -16.14
N GLN A 354 -13.34 13.69 -16.96
CA GLN A 354 -13.37 12.96 -18.24
C GLN A 354 -13.64 11.45 -18.11
N LEU A 355 -13.48 10.91 -16.91
CA LEU A 355 -13.66 9.49 -16.61
C LEU A 355 -15.12 9.09 -16.38
N PHE A 356 -16.00 10.03 -16.13
CA PHE A 356 -17.35 9.81 -15.62
C PHE A 356 -18.44 10.30 -16.60
N PRO A 357 -18.61 9.64 -17.76
CA PRO A 357 -19.53 10.13 -18.81
C PRO A 357 -21.01 10.11 -18.43
N ASN A 358 -21.39 9.32 -17.40
CA ASN A 358 -22.76 9.14 -16.98
C ASN A 358 -23.08 9.85 -15.65
N ALA A 359 -22.14 10.63 -15.11
CA ALA A 359 -22.34 11.34 -13.85
C ALA A 359 -23.36 12.48 -14.00
N SER A 360 -24.18 12.68 -12.96
CA SER A 360 -25.05 13.82 -12.87
C SER A 360 -24.29 15.14 -12.68
N ASP A 361 -24.95 16.28 -12.96
CA ASP A 361 -24.35 17.59 -12.73
C ASP A 361 -23.94 17.80 -11.26
N ALA A 362 -24.73 17.30 -10.31
CA ALA A 362 -24.45 17.41 -8.89
C ALA A 362 -23.21 16.60 -8.47
N GLU A 363 -23.07 15.37 -8.97
CA GLU A 363 -21.88 14.53 -8.75
C GLU A 363 -20.63 15.17 -9.33
N MET A 364 -20.71 15.65 -10.56
CA MET A 364 -19.60 16.33 -11.21
C MET A 364 -19.20 17.63 -10.54
N GLU A 365 -20.17 18.41 -10.05
CA GLU A 365 -19.90 19.64 -9.30
C GLU A 365 -19.22 19.33 -7.96
N SER A 366 -19.71 18.30 -7.24
CA SER A 366 -19.11 17.88 -5.96
C SER A 366 -17.65 17.46 -6.15
N LEU A 367 -17.35 16.68 -7.19
CA LEU A 367 -16.01 16.22 -7.52
C LEU A 367 -15.08 17.40 -7.86
N ARG A 368 -15.56 18.35 -8.70
CA ARG A 368 -14.80 19.55 -9.07
C ARG A 368 -14.46 20.44 -7.87
N ARG A 369 -15.40 20.59 -6.94
CA ARG A 369 -15.19 21.38 -5.71
C ARG A 369 -14.09 20.79 -4.85
N LEU A 370 -14.08 19.46 -4.66
CA LEU A 370 -12.99 18.75 -3.99
C LEU A 370 -11.67 18.94 -4.73
N GLY A 371 -11.64 18.64 -6.02
CA GLY A 371 -10.44 18.74 -6.85
C GLY A 371 -9.84 20.15 -6.87
N ALA A 372 -10.69 21.19 -6.97
CA ALA A 372 -10.26 22.58 -6.93
C ALA A 372 -9.64 22.94 -5.57
N ARG A 373 -10.23 22.47 -4.45
CA ARG A 373 -9.72 22.67 -3.10
C ARG A 373 -8.37 21.97 -2.91
N TRP A 374 -8.21 20.73 -3.36
CA TRP A 374 -6.96 19.99 -3.24
C TRP A 374 -5.84 20.61 -4.08
N LYS A 375 -6.12 21.06 -5.31
CA LYS A 375 -5.16 21.84 -6.11
C LYS A 375 -4.77 23.18 -5.46
N GLN A 376 -5.70 23.81 -4.75
CA GLN A 376 -5.37 25.01 -4.00
C GLN A 376 -4.42 24.71 -2.82
N TYR A 377 -4.59 23.56 -2.14
CA TYR A 377 -3.67 23.12 -1.10
C TYR A 377 -2.25 22.87 -1.64
N GLU A 378 -2.11 22.26 -2.83
CA GLU A 378 -0.80 22.13 -3.47
C GLU A 378 -0.18 23.51 -3.74
N LYS A 379 -0.94 24.43 -4.32
CA LYS A 379 -0.46 25.78 -4.63
C LYS A 379 -0.02 26.56 -3.38
N GLU A 380 -0.70 26.33 -2.27
CA GLU A 380 -0.40 26.96 -0.97
C GLU A 380 0.71 26.25 -0.20
N GLY A 381 1.20 25.11 -0.69
CA GLY A 381 2.20 24.29 0.01
C GLY A 381 1.65 23.60 1.26
N LYS A 382 0.33 23.55 1.42
CA LYS A 382 -0.34 22.76 2.46
C LYS A 382 -0.30 21.27 2.15
N TRP A 383 -0.40 20.91 0.87
CA TRP A 383 -0.13 19.58 0.34
C TRP A 383 1.16 19.60 -0.46
N VAL A 384 2.05 18.64 -0.17
CA VAL A 384 3.33 18.51 -0.86
C VAL A 384 3.50 17.05 -1.26
N TYR A 385 3.60 16.78 -2.57
CA TYR A 385 3.96 15.45 -3.06
C TYR A 385 5.47 15.33 -3.21
N GLU A 386 6.04 14.27 -2.67
CA GLU A 386 7.48 14.03 -2.63
C GLU A 386 7.84 12.62 -3.09
N GLN A 387 9.05 12.46 -3.58
CA GLN A 387 9.62 11.18 -3.98
C GLN A 387 11.04 11.07 -3.45
N HIS A 388 11.43 9.87 -3.04
CA HIS A 388 12.80 9.57 -2.65
C HIS A 388 13.21 8.19 -3.20
N PRO A 389 14.45 8.00 -3.72
CA PRO A 389 14.91 6.72 -4.26
C PRO A 389 14.77 5.55 -3.28
N PHE A 390 14.94 5.80 -2.00
CA PHE A 390 14.85 4.78 -0.95
C PHE A 390 13.47 4.08 -0.90
N TRP A 391 12.39 4.76 -1.26
CA TRP A 391 11.06 4.15 -1.27
C TRP A 391 10.94 2.99 -2.27
N CYS A 392 11.75 3.01 -3.36
CA CYS A 392 11.83 1.95 -4.36
C CYS A 392 13.07 1.05 -4.19
N ALA A 393 13.79 1.12 -3.07
CA ALA A 393 14.95 0.28 -2.80
C ALA A 393 14.56 -1.08 -2.20
N GLY A 394 15.47 -2.05 -2.29
CA GLY A 394 15.33 -3.37 -1.67
C GLY A 394 15.51 -3.41 -0.15
N TYR A 395 15.81 -2.26 0.45
CA TYR A 395 16.01 -2.11 1.89
C TYR A 395 14.71 -2.19 2.67
N THR A 396 14.79 -2.66 3.92
CA THR A 396 13.74 -2.44 4.91
C THR A 396 13.83 -1.03 5.48
N TYR A 397 12.80 -0.57 6.18
CA TYR A 397 12.86 0.76 6.80
C TYR A 397 13.76 0.80 8.06
N TRP A 398 14.17 -0.35 8.57
CA TRP A 398 15.21 -0.41 9.60
C TRP A 398 16.53 0.18 9.12
N ASP A 399 16.77 0.15 7.82
CA ASP A 399 17.99 0.66 7.18
C ASP A 399 17.90 2.16 6.83
N LEU A 400 16.72 2.80 7.02
CA LEU A 400 16.49 4.19 6.65
C LEU A 400 17.48 5.15 7.29
N HIS A 401 17.77 4.95 8.58
CA HIS A 401 18.70 5.77 9.34
C HIS A 401 20.14 5.73 8.77
N SER A 402 20.61 4.58 8.27
CA SER A 402 21.97 4.38 7.77
C SER A 402 22.10 4.58 6.26
N GLU A 403 21.09 4.20 5.48
CA GLU A 403 21.19 4.16 4.02
C GLU A 403 20.50 5.37 3.33
N ALA A 404 19.64 6.10 4.06
CA ALA A 404 19.01 7.33 3.59
C ALA A 404 18.86 8.33 4.76
N PRO A 405 19.98 8.80 5.34
CA PRO A 405 19.96 9.67 6.52
C PRO A 405 19.26 11.01 6.27
N ASP A 406 19.30 11.52 5.06
CA ASP A 406 18.58 12.71 4.61
C ASP A 406 17.07 12.52 4.69
N LEU A 407 16.56 11.38 4.19
CA LEU A 407 15.13 11.03 4.29
C LEU A 407 14.73 10.81 5.75
N PHE A 408 15.57 10.12 6.55
CA PHE A 408 15.30 9.93 7.97
C PHE A 408 15.16 11.27 8.69
N LEU A 409 16.11 12.21 8.47
CA LEU A 409 16.05 13.57 9.02
C LEU A 409 14.83 14.34 8.52
N HIS A 410 14.40 14.09 7.29
CA HIS A 410 13.25 14.75 6.72
C HIS A 410 11.95 14.31 7.42
N ILE A 411 11.72 13.00 7.56
CA ILE A 411 10.53 12.49 8.25
C ILE A 411 10.57 12.65 9.77
N SER A 412 11.76 12.78 10.38
CA SER A 412 11.90 13.09 11.81
C SER A 412 11.36 14.47 12.21
N ARG A 413 11.06 15.32 11.22
CA ARG A 413 10.42 16.63 11.42
C ARG A 413 8.90 16.57 11.39
N SER A 414 8.33 15.40 11.05
CA SER A 414 6.89 15.20 11.03
C SER A 414 6.39 14.92 12.44
N ASP A 415 5.24 15.47 12.78
CA ASP A 415 4.57 15.18 14.04
C ASP A 415 3.93 13.79 14.02
N LEU A 416 3.63 13.26 12.82
CA LEU A 416 3.11 11.92 12.60
C LEU A 416 3.49 11.45 11.18
N VAL A 417 3.94 10.21 11.04
CA VAL A 417 4.15 9.55 9.75
C VAL A 417 3.20 8.36 9.65
N ILE A 418 2.28 8.41 8.69
CA ILE A 418 1.30 7.34 8.43
C ILE A 418 1.82 6.47 7.28
N PHE A 419 2.18 5.24 7.59
CA PHE A 419 2.56 4.23 6.60
C PHE A 419 1.32 3.46 6.15
N LYS A 420 1.01 3.53 4.85
CA LYS A 420 -0.16 2.91 4.24
C LYS A 420 0.17 1.56 3.62
N GLY A 421 -0.70 0.57 3.90
CA GLY A 421 -0.75 -0.70 3.19
C GLY A 421 0.24 -1.77 3.63
N ASP A 422 0.12 -2.92 2.97
CA ASP A 422 0.84 -4.15 3.34
C ASP A 422 2.34 -4.06 3.05
N LEU A 423 2.74 -3.52 1.90
CA LEU A 423 4.16 -3.39 1.54
C LEU A 423 4.92 -2.52 2.54
N ASN A 424 4.38 -1.34 2.88
CA ASN A 424 5.05 -0.44 3.83
C ASN A 424 5.14 -1.08 5.23
N HIS A 425 4.10 -1.82 5.65
CA HIS A 425 4.14 -2.58 6.91
C HIS A 425 5.20 -3.68 6.89
N ARG A 426 5.34 -4.46 5.80
CA ARG A 426 6.39 -5.45 5.62
C ARG A 426 7.78 -4.81 5.72
N LYS A 427 7.99 -3.67 5.09
CA LYS A 427 9.24 -2.92 5.17
C LYS A 427 9.52 -2.37 6.58
N LEU A 428 8.51 -1.94 7.32
CA LEU A 428 8.63 -1.52 8.72
C LEU A 428 9.05 -2.69 9.64
N THR A 429 8.48 -3.87 9.44
CA THR A 429 8.62 -5.03 10.33
C THR A 429 9.68 -6.03 9.86
N TYR A 430 10.54 -5.62 8.92
CA TYR A 430 11.59 -6.45 8.32
C TYR A 430 11.08 -7.67 7.54
N ASP A 431 9.79 -7.79 7.29
CA ASP A 431 9.15 -8.93 6.58
C ASP A 431 9.63 -10.31 7.08
N CYS A 432 9.64 -10.50 8.39
CA CYS A 432 10.12 -11.72 9.03
C CYS A 432 9.08 -12.32 9.98
N ALA A 433 9.28 -13.60 10.34
CA ALA A 433 8.35 -14.39 11.13
C ALA A 433 8.43 -14.07 12.62
N ALA A 434 8.20 -12.80 12.98
CA ALA A 434 8.04 -12.39 14.37
C ALA A 434 6.74 -12.96 14.95
N PRO A 435 6.68 -13.28 16.26
CA PRO A 435 5.44 -13.62 16.93
C PRO A 435 4.38 -12.53 16.77
N ALA A 436 3.11 -12.89 16.62
CA ALA A 436 2.01 -11.92 16.48
C ALA A 436 1.81 -11.06 17.75
N SER A 437 2.24 -11.56 18.89
CA SER A 437 2.29 -10.85 20.17
C SER A 437 3.44 -9.84 20.28
N THR A 438 4.38 -9.79 19.31
CA THR A 438 5.50 -8.83 19.33
C THR A 438 4.97 -7.40 19.33
N PRO A 439 5.32 -6.56 20.31
CA PRO A 439 4.92 -5.15 20.31
C PRO A 439 5.36 -4.43 19.04
N PHE A 440 4.55 -3.52 18.55
CA PHE A 440 4.84 -2.81 17.29
C PHE A 440 6.17 -2.06 17.35
N ASP A 441 6.47 -1.35 18.46
CA ASP A 441 7.76 -0.66 18.65
C ASP A 441 8.98 -1.60 18.54
N VAL A 442 8.83 -2.83 19.01
CA VAL A 442 9.89 -3.84 18.88
C VAL A 442 9.99 -4.35 17.46
N ALA A 443 8.86 -4.58 16.80
CA ALA A 443 8.80 -5.09 15.43
C ALA A 443 9.34 -4.11 14.38
N ILE A 444 9.20 -2.80 14.60
CA ILE A 444 9.73 -1.77 13.69
C ILE A 444 11.17 -1.33 14.04
N GLY A 445 11.71 -1.84 15.13
CA GLY A 445 13.13 -1.73 15.50
C GLY A 445 13.66 -0.31 15.52
N PRO A 446 14.67 0.00 14.69
CA PRO A 446 15.27 1.34 14.63
C PRO A 446 14.29 2.47 14.31
N MET A 447 13.18 2.18 13.63
CA MET A 447 12.18 3.20 13.31
C MET A 447 11.43 3.71 14.56
N ALA A 448 11.38 2.92 15.64
CA ALA A 448 10.86 3.37 16.93
C ALA A 448 11.97 3.83 17.89
N SER A 449 13.15 3.19 17.84
CA SER A 449 14.17 3.31 18.89
C SER A 449 15.26 4.34 18.61
N SER A 450 15.48 4.71 17.34
CA SER A 450 16.50 5.71 16.98
C SER A 450 16.19 7.07 17.58
N ALA A 451 17.23 7.81 17.96
CA ALA A 451 17.05 9.22 18.34
C ALA A 451 16.45 10.01 17.18
N GLY A 452 15.40 10.76 17.43
CA GLY A 452 14.65 11.51 16.42
C GLY A 452 13.65 10.69 15.61
N ALA A 453 13.42 9.41 15.93
CA ALA A 453 12.38 8.62 15.28
C ALA A 453 11.00 9.32 15.43
N PRO A 454 10.26 9.55 14.35
CA PRO A 454 8.96 10.21 14.41
C PRO A 454 7.91 9.32 15.10
N VAL A 455 6.77 9.89 15.46
CA VAL A 455 5.58 9.09 15.78
C VAL A 455 5.11 8.41 14.48
N ILE A 456 4.87 7.10 14.54
CA ILE A 456 4.54 6.29 13.36
C ILE A 456 3.21 5.59 13.56
N ALA A 457 2.29 5.78 12.62
CA ALA A 457 1.10 4.95 12.46
C ALA A 457 1.25 4.02 11.26
N SER A 458 0.84 2.75 11.40
CA SER A 458 0.72 1.80 10.30
C SER A 458 -0.74 1.43 10.09
N LEU A 459 -1.31 1.83 8.95
CA LEU A 459 -2.66 1.49 8.52
C LEU A 459 -2.57 0.41 7.44
N ARG A 460 -2.88 -0.85 7.80
CA ARG A 460 -2.62 -2.00 6.95
C ARG A 460 -3.80 -2.97 6.89
N THR A 461 -4.31 -3.28 5.71
CA THR A 461 -5.04 -4.53 5.44
C THR A 461 -4.04 -5.67 5.29
N ILE A 462 -4.27 -6.80 5.99
CA ILE A 462 -3.31 -7.91 6.05
C ILE A 462 -3.38 -8.73 4.76
N LYS A 463 -2.27 -8.72 3.98
CA LYS A 463 -2.14 -9.43 2.70
C LYS A 463 -0.81 -10.21 2.58
N SER A 464 -0.11 -10.44 3.71
CA SER A 464 1.15 -11.17 3.77
C SER A 464 1.34 -11.86 5.11
N ASP A 465 2.30 -12.78 5.19
CA ASP A 465 2.51 -13.67 6.34
C ASP A 465 2.89 -12.93 7.64
N VAL A 466 3.57 -11.78 7.56
CA VAL A 466 4.01 -11.05 8.77
C VAL A 466 2.81 -10.45 9.50
N VAL A 467 2.67 -10.76 10.77
CA VAL A 467 1.64 -10.19 11.67
C VAL A 467 2.28 -9.90 13.02
N VAL A 468 2.15 -8.66 13.51
CA VAL A 468 2.69 -8.20 14.80
C VAL A 468 1.72 -7.21 15.45
N GLY A 469 1.94 -6.85 16.70
CA GLY A 469 1.19 -5.81 17.39
C GLY A 469 -0.20 -6.21 17.85
N LEU A 470 -0.50 -7.52 17.93
CA LEU A 470 -1.82 -8.01 18.38
C LEU A 470 -1.96 -8.09 19.91
N GLY A 471 -1.01 -7.50 20.67
CA GLY A 471 -1.01 -7.56 22.13
C GLY A 471 -0.59 -8.91 22.69
N SER A 472 -0.72 -9.09 24.02
CA SER A 472 -0.23 -10.29 24.73
C SER A 472 -0.90 -11.60 24.30
N GLN A 473 -2.11 -11.55 23.79
CA GLN A 473 -2.85 -12.72 23.25
C GLN A 473 -2.69 -12.89 21.74
N GLY A 474 -1.80 -12.12 21.11
CA GLY A 474 -1.66 -12.08 19.65
C GLY A 474 -1.32 -13.43 19.03
N ASP A 475 -0.48 -14.22 19.68
CA ASP A 475 -0.12 -15.56 19.19
C ASP A 475 -1.32 -16.52 19.25
N ASP A 476 -2.14 -16.46 20.31
CA ASP A 476 -3.36 -17.27 20.45
C ASP A 476 -4.42 -16.86 19.39
N ILE A 477 -4.56 -15.56 19.14
CA ILE A 477 -5.45 -15.04 18.09
C ILE A 477 -5.00 -15.55 16.71
N ALA A 478 -3.71 -15.45 16.40
CA ALA A 478 -3.17 -15.90 15.12
C ALA A 478 -3.32 -17.42 14.95
N GLU A 479 -3.03 -18.21 15.98
CA GLU A 479 -3.18 -19.68 15.98
C GLU A 479 -4.66 -20.09 15.80
N LYS A 480 -5.59 -19.38 16.43
CA LYS A 480 -7.02 -19.59 16.26
C LYS A 480 -7.44 -19.33 14.83
N LEU A 481 -7.05 -18.18 14.25
CA LEU A 481 -7.38 -17.83 12.87
C LEU A 481 -6.72 -18.79 11.86
N ASP A 482 -5.49 -19.25 12.10
CA ASP A 482 -4.84 -20.25 11.25
C ASP A 482 -5.64 -21.57 11.18
N LYS A 483 -6.38 -21.92 12.25
CA LYS A 483 -7.25 -23.13 12.32
C LYS A 483 -8.64 -22.89 11.74
N GLU A 484 -9.27 -21.75 12.07
CA GLU A 484 -10.67 -21.46 11.73
C GLU A 484 -10.84 -20.88 10.32
N GLU A 485 -9.87 -20.05 9.87
CA GLU A 485 -9.89 -19.36 8.58
C GLU A 485 -8.54 -19.51 7.84
N PRO A 486 -8.18 -20.69 7.34
CA PRO A 486 -6.95 -20.87 6.60
C PRO A 486 -6.80 -19.86 5.47
N GLY A 487 -5.65 -19.17 5.42
CA GLY A 487 -5.41 -18.10 4.43
C GLY A 487 -5.85 -16.72 4.88
N TRP A 488 -6.27 -16.51 6.12
CA TRP A 488 -6.68 -15.20 6.64
C TRP A 488 -5.60 -14.11 6.47
N LYS A 489 -4.29 -14.47 6.56
CA LYS A 489 -3.15 -13.55 6.40
C LYS A 489 -3.02 -12.96 4.99
N ILE A 490 -3.70 -13.53 4.01
CA ILE A 490 -3.61 -13.08 2.61
C ILE A 490 -4.96 -12.66 2.01
N SER A 491 -6.02 -12.75 2.81
CA SER A 491 -7.39 -12.51 2.36
C SER A 491 -7.75 -11.03 2.19
N GLY A 492 -7.05 -10.11 2.88
CA GLY A 492 -7.43 -8.72 3.00
C GLY A 492 -8.66 -8.46 3.88
N LYS A 493 -9.22 -9.50 4.51
CA LYS A 493 -10.39 -9.41 5.42
C LYS A 493 -10.03 -8.76 6.76
N TYR A 494 -8.81 -8.93 7.21
CA TYR A 494 -8.32 -8.43 8.49
C TYR A 494 -7.34 -7.28 8.28
N ALA A 495 -7.25 -6.43 9.30
CA ALA A 495 -6.38 -5.27 9.30
C ALA A 495 -5.71 -5.04 10.65
N VAL A 496 -4.74 -4.14 10.65
CA VAL A 496 -4.17 -3.55 11.86
C VAL A 496 -4.05 -2.03 11.69
N VAL A 497 -4.28 -1.31 12.79
CA VAL A 497 -3.91 0.09 12.97
C VAL A 497 -3.02 0.13 14.19
N LEU A 498 -1.72 0.34 13.97
CA LEU A 498 -0.72 0.27 15.04
C LEU A 498 -0.01 1.62 15.15
N LEU A 499 0.27 2.05 16.38
CA LEU A 499 0.91 3.31 16.69
C LEU A 499 2.20 3.08 17.51
N SER A 500 3.28 3.72 17.06
CA SER A 500 4.54 3.86 17.79
C SER A 500 4.74 5.32 18.17
N ASP A 501 5.03 5.58 19.43
CA ASP A 501 5.27 6.94 19.93
C ASP A 501 6.65 7.48 19.50
N GLY A 502 7.54 6.61 18.97
CA GLY A 502 8.87 7.01 18.52
C GLY A 502 9.72 7.69 19.59
N ARG A 503 10.60 8.59 19.16
CA ARG A 503 11.44 9.44 19.99
C ARG A 503 11.55 10.85 19.42
N PRO A 504 10.43 11.52 19.15
CA PRO A 504 10.42 12.86 18.57
C PRO A 504 11.13 13.84 19.47
N GLY A 505 11.88 14.77 18.87
CA GLY A 505 12.62 15.80 19.59
C GLY A 505 13.96 15.35 20.17
N GLU A 506 14.30 14.06 20.23
CA GLU A 506 15.65 13.62 20.53
C GLU A 506 16.61 13.99 19.38
N LYS A 507 17.80 14.52 19.72
CA LYS A 507 18.78 14.90 18.71
C LYS A 507 19.26 13.69 17.91
N VAL A 508 19.03 13.71 16.62
CA VAL A 508 19.49 12.65 15.70
C VAL A 508 21.00 12.51 15.75
N ARG A 509 21.48 11.27 15.84
CA ARG A 509 22.90 10.92 15.84
C ARG A 509 23.12 9.87 14.75
N PHE A 510 24.01 10.18 13.81
CA PHE A 510 24.49 9.23 12.82
C PHE A 510 25.81 8.62 13.29
N ALA A 511 26.06 7.35 12.92
CA ALA A 511 27.27 6.63 13.25
C ALA A 511 28.47 7.11 12.44
#